data_b52a62c305057444c44a3652d6e41e52
#
_entry.id   b52a62c305057444c44a3652d6e41e52
#
_cell.length_a   1.000
_cell.length_b   1.000
_cell.length_c   1.000
_cell.angle_alpha   90.00
_cell.angle_beta   90.00
_cell.angle_gamma   90.00
#
_symmetry.space_group_name_H-M   'P 1'
#
loop_
_entity.id
_entity.type
_entity.pdbx_description
1 polymer ?
#
loop_
_entity_poly.entity_id
_entity_poly.type
_entity_poly.pdbx_seq_one_letter_code
_entity_poly.pdbx_strand_id
1 'polypeptide(L)'
;QLRRGWDWLYRKTADWLDKRTVQLPTTELTEVYNVNQFFCLFYATGRTFDTEELICATSRSTRYYVSAAYWDRDSLLWAFPTILRADAALAKEVLTYVFTRQRQNIGVHSRFIDGTMLEPGFELDELVAPVLALQAYLSETHDEAFLQERFVQDGLSLILARLREARHPDTALYETFLQPTDDEIVHPYLTYDNVLVWRALQLLADWRPAQRGSLLAEADAVRAAIFTHCVKKDTD
;
A
#
# COMPACT_ATOMS: atom_id res chain seq x y z
N GLN A 1 -1.72 13.59 -29.33
CA GLN A 1 -3.10 13.55 -28.80
C GLN A 1 -3.91 14.76 -29.27
N LEU A 2 -3.44 15.99 -29.11
CA LEU A 2 -4.12 17.22 -29.52
C LEU A 2 -4.60 17.24 -30.98
N ARG A 3 -3.87 16.54 -31.90
CA ARG A 3 -4.24 16.44 -33.31
C ARG A 3 -5.41 15.48 -33.60
N ARG A 4 -5.78 14.64 -32.63
CA ARG A 4 -6.82 13.60 -32.82
C ARG A 4 -8.22 14.06 -32.39
N GLY A 5 -8.32 15.20 -31.68
CA GLY A 5 -9.56 15.83 -31.30
C GLY A 5 -10.31 15.14 -30.13
N TRP A 6 -11.35 15.83 -29.68
CA TRP A 6 -12.19 15.43 -28.54
C TRP A 6 -12.88 14.07 -28.73
N ASP A 7 -13.47 13.84 -29.90
CA ASP A 7 -14.20 12.59 -30.17
C ASP A 7 -13.31 11.34 -30.10
N TRP A 8 -12.05 11.48 -30.46
CA TRP A 8 -11.09 10.38 -30.32
C TRP A 8 -10.78 10.12 -28.85
N LEU A 9 -10.55 11.17 -28.04
CA LEU A 9 -10.30 11.04 -26.59
C LEU A 9 -11.50 10.40 -25.91
N TYR A 10 -12.70 10.90 -26.18
CA TYR A 10 -13.93 10.37 -25.61
C TYR A 10 -14.11 8.88 -25.91
N ARG A 11 -13.99 8.48 -27.19
CA ARG A 11 -14.11 7.07 -27.57
C ARG A 11 -13.06 6.19 -26.89
N LYS A 12 -11.81 6.65 -26.82
CA LYS A 12 -10.74 5.89 -26.16
C LYS A 12 -10.97 5.73 -24.66
N THR A 13 -11.50 6.74 -24.01
CA THR A 13 -11.86 6.68 -22.58
C THR A 13 -13.06 5.76 -22.37
N ALA A 14 -14.09 5.87 -23.20
CA ALA A 14 -15.25 5.00 -23.14
C ALA A 14 -14.86 3.52 -23.35
N ASP A 15 -14.12 3.21 -24.43
CA ASP A 15 -13.62 1.86 -24.70
C ASP A 15 -12.76 1.30 -23.54
N TRP A 16 -12.00 2.18 -22.88
CA TRP A 16 -11.17 1.79 -21.74
C TRP A 16 -12.00 1.48 -20.49
N LEU A 17 -13.03 2.28 -20.22
CA LEU A 17 -13.98 2.07 -19.13
C LEU A 17 -14.84 0.82 -19.36
N ASP A 18 -15.38 0.65 -20.56
CA ASP A 18 -16.24 -0.51 -20.91
C ASP A 18 -15.52 -1.84 -20.67
N LYS A 19 -14.24 -1.91 -21.01
CA LYS A 19 -13.41 -3.10 -20.76
C LYS A 19 -13.20 -3.43 -19.28
N ARG A 20 -13.44 -2.48 -18.39
CA ARG A 20 -13.24 -2.60 -16.93
C ARG A 20 -14.53 -2.57 -16.15
N THR A 21 -15.64 -2.29 -16.82
CA THR A 21 -16.96 -2.32 -16.20
C THR A 21 -17.36 -3.75 -15.86
N VAL A 22 -17.75 -3.97 -14.61
CA VAL A 22 -18.21 -5.26 -14.09
C VAL A 22 -19.72 -5.21 -13.92
N GLN A 23 -20.41 -6.28 -14.31
CA GLN A 23 -21.85 -6.46 -14.05
C GLN A 23 -22.00 -7.34 -12.81
N LEU A 24 -22.75 -6.87 -11.83
CA LEU A 24 -23.04 -7.56 -10.59
C LEU A 24 -24.55 -7.91 -10.53
N PRO A 25 -24.99 -8.75 -9.58
CA PRO A 25 -26.36 -9.25 -9.55
C PRO A 25 -27.44 -8.18 -9.43
N THR A 26 -27.13 -7.01 -8.87
CA THR A 26 -28.08 -5.88 -8.81
C THR A 26 -27.49 -4.62 -9.43
N THR A 27 -28.34 -3.69 -9.87
CA THR A 27 -27.93 -2.41 -10.44
C THR A 27 -27.16 -1.58 -9.42
N GLU A 28 -27.62 -1.55 -8.17
CA GLU A 28 -27.02 -0.76 -7.10
C GLU A 28 -25.59 -1.24 -6.79
N LEU A 29 -25.38 -2.54 -6.71
CA LEU A 29 -24.04 -3.12 -6.51
C LEU A 29 -23.14 -2.86 -7.71
N THR A 30 -23.68 -2.95 -8.93
CA THR A 30 -22.96 -2.63 -10.16
C THR A 30 -22.47 -1.17 -10.16
N GLU A 31 -23.34 -0.25 -9.82
CA GLU A 31 -23.02 1.18 -9.77
C GLU A 31 -21.98 1.48 -8.70
N VAL A 32 -22.19 1.04 -7.46
CA VAL A 32 -21.26 1.28 -6.34
C VAL A 32 -19.88 0.70 -6.66
N TYR A 33 -19.81 -0.53 -7.18
CA TYR A 33 -18.54 -1.16 -7.52
C TYR A 33 -17.80 -0.38 -8.62
N ASN A 34 -18.48 -0.08 -9.74
CA ASN A 34 -17.84 0.60 -10.87
C ASN A 34 -17.45 2.04 -10.56
N VAL A 35 -18.24 2.77 -9.76
CA VAL A 35 -17.87 4.12 -9.29
C VAL A 35 -16.62 4.09 -8.43
N ASN A 36 -16.52 3.16 -7.47
CA ASN A 36 -15.32 3.00 -6.64
C ASN A 36 -14.11 2.56 -7.46
N GLN A 37 -14.28 1.61 -8.38
CA GLN A 37 -13.22 1.20 -9.29
C GLN A 37 -12.73 2.37 -10.15
N PHE A 38 -13.64 3.15 -10.71
CA PHE A 38 -13.32 4.35 -11.46
C PHE A 38 -12.54 5.35 -10.59
N PHE A 39 -12.98 5.57 -9.35
CA PHE A 39 -12.27 6.44 -8.42
C PHE A 39 -10.83 5.98 -8.20
N CYS A 40 -10.61 4.71 -7.88
CA CYS A 40 -9.27 4.16 -7.68
C CYS A 40 -8.38 4.28 -8.93
N LEU A 41 -8.94 4.03 -10.12
CA LEU A 41 -8.18 4.09 -11.37
C LEU A 41 -7.91 5.52 -11.86
N PHE A 42 -8.78 6.46 -11.53
CA PHE A 42 -8.75 7.80 -12.12
C PHE A 42 -8.29 8.89 -11.16
N TYR A 43 -8.66 8.80 -9.87
CA TYR A 43 -8.30 9.80 -8.89
C TYR A 43 -7.10 9.41 -8.03
N ALA A 44 -6.90 8.11 -7.76
CA ALA A 44 -5.77 7.66 -6.95
C ALA A 44 -4.47 7.45 -7.76
N THR A 45 -4.53 7.54 -9.09
CA THR A 45 -3.36 7.47 -9.98
C THR A 45 -3.29 8.64 -10.95
N GLY A 46 -2.11 8.94 -11.47
CA GLY A 46 -1.91 9.96 -12.48
C GLY A 46 -0.62 9.77 -13.24
N ARG A 47 -0.36 10.68 -14.19
CA ARG A 47 0.91 10.73 -14.90
C ARG A 47 1.48 12.14 -14.78
N THR A 48 2.78 12.23 -14.53
CA THR A 48 3.49 13.51 -14.56
C THR A 48 3.51 14.06 -15.99
N PHE A 49 3.50 15.38 -16.12
CA PHE A 49 3.50 16.00 -17.45
C PHE A 49 4.85 15.94 -18.17
N ASP A 50 5.92 15.90 -17.40
CA ASP A 50 7.30 15.99 -17.89
C ASP A 50 7.87 14.61 -18.25
N THR A 51 7.69 13.61 -17.41
CA THR A 51 8.28 12.27 -17.63
C THR A 51 7.27 11.21 -18.01
N GLU A 52 5.95 11.51 -17.96
CA GLU A 52 4.86 10.54 -18.12
C GLU A 52 4.92 9.37 -17.10
N GLU A 53 5.72 9.54 -16.05
CA GLU A 53 5.85 8.56 -14.99
C GLU A 53 4.54 8.41 -14.21
N LEU A 54 4.15 7.18 -13.88
CA LEU A 54 3.01 6.93 -13.02
C LEU A 54 3.30 7.49 -11.62
N ILE A 55 2.32 8.14 -11.06
CA ILE A 55 2.31 8.56 -9.66
C ILE A 55 1.04 8.06 -8.98
N CYS A 56 1.12 7.83 -7.68
CA CYS A 56 -0.04 7.63 -6.84
C CYS A 56 -0.29 8.87 -5.99
N ALA A 57 -1.54 9.08 -5.63
CA ALA A 57 -1.96 10.17 -4.76
C ALA A 57 -3.24 9.75 -4.03
N THR A 58 -3.52 10.34 -2.89
CA THR A 58 -4.80 10.10 -2.19
C THR A 58 -5.98 10.53 -3.05
N SER A 59 -5.89 11.69 -3.70
CA SER A 59 -6.84 12.10 -4.73
C SER A 59 -6.26 13.17 -5.65
N ARG A 60 -6.50 13.04 -6.95
CA ARG A 60 -6.21 14.09 -7.94
C ARG A 60 -7.30 15.15 -8.03
N SER A 61 -8.34 15.05 -7.21
CA SER A 61 -9.40 16.05 -7.21
C SER A 61 -8.87 17.40 -6.73
N THR A 62 -9.14 18.45 -7.49
CA THR A 62 -8.80 19.84 -7.11
C THR A 62 -9.54 20.34 -5.87
N ARG A 63 -10.53 19.58 -5.39
CA ARG A 63 -11.30 19.88 -4.18
C ARG A 63 -10.79 19.14 -2.94
N TYR A 64 -9.87 18.21 -3.12
CA TYR A 64 -9.27 17.50 -2.00
C TYR A 64 -8.22 18.39 -1.33
N TYR A 65 -8.33 18.57 -0.01
CA TYR A 65 -7.56 19.58 0.72
C TYR A 65 -6.04 19.35 0.76
N VAL A 66 -5.61 18.10 0.77
CA VAL A 66 -4.18 17.72 0.71
C VAL A 66 -3.66 17.51 -0.72
N SER A 67 -4.50 17.77 -1.73
CA SER A 67 -4.12 17.71 -3.14
C SER A 67 -3.52 16.34 -3.55
N ALA A 68 -2.37 16.34 -4.22
CA ALA A 68 -1.70 15.14 -4.75
C ALA A 68 -0.69 14.53 -3.76
N ALA A 69 -0.90 14.64 -2.46
CA ALA A 69 -0.07 13.98 -1.47
C ALA A 69 -0.25 12.46 -1.51
N TYR A 70 0.78 11.74 -1.09
CA TYR A 70 0.87 10.30 -1.15
C TYR A 70 0.91 9.68 0.25
N TRP A 71 0.11 8.65 0.46
CA TRP A 71 0.11 7.74 1.60
C TRP A 71 0.19 6.29 1.10
N ASP A 72 1.02 5.44 1.73
CA ASP A 72 1.08 4.00 1.40
C ASP A 72 -0.23 3.29 1.75
N ARG A 73 -0.87 3.65 2.87
CA ARG A 73 -2.17 3.11 3.28
C ARG A 73 -3.23 3.31 2.21
N ASP A 74 -3.46 4.56 1.83
CA ASP A 74 -4.48 4.93 0.84
C ASP A 74 -4.22 4.29 -0.51
N SER A 75 -2.98 4.35 -0.95
CA SER A 75 -2.58 3.85 -2.26
C SER A 75 -2.55 2.33 -2.31
N LEU A 76 -2.04 1.65 -1.26
CA LEU A 76 -1.71 0.23 -1.32
C LEU A 76 -2.68 -0.68 -0.57
N LEU A 77 -3.25 -0.24 0.56
CA LEU A 77 -4.23 -1.04 1.28
C LEU A 77 -5.65 -0.80 0.76
N TRP A 78 -5.98 0.41 0.29
CA TRP A 78 -7.33 0.75 -0.12
C TRP A 78 -7.53 0.78 -1.64
N ALA A 79 -6.71 1.49 -2.41
CA ALA A 79 -6.90 1.61 -3.85
C ALA A 79 -6.29 0.44 -4.65
N PHE A 80 -5.13 -0.04 -4.26
CA PHE A 80 -4.37 -1.05 -5.00
C PHE A 80 -5.12 -2.36 -5.28
N PRO A 81 -5.89 -2.94 -4.33
CA PRO A 81 -6.63 -4.18 -4.62
C PRO A 81 -7.59 -4.04 -5.81
N THR A 82 -8.21 -2.87 -5.94
CA THR A 82 -9.10 -2.57 -7.08
C THR A 82 -8.30 -2.35 -8.36
N ILE A 83 -7.18 -1.62 -8.27
CA ILE A 83 -6.28 -1.40 -9.42
C ILE A 83 -5.75 -2.74 -9.96
N LEU A 84 -5.30 -3.62 -9.08
CA LEU A 84 -4.78 -4.94 -9.44
C LEU A 84 -5.80 -5.79 -10.19
N ARG A 85 -7.04 -5.82 -9.72
CA ARG A 85 -8.13 -6.55 -10.37
C ARG A 85 -8.51 -5.98 -11.74
N ALA A 86 -8.45 -4.66 -11.89
CA ALA A 86 -8.81 -3.98 -13.11
C ALA A 86 -7.69 -3.99 -14.17
N ASP A 87 -6.43 -3.90 -13.73
CA ASP A 87 -5.27 -3.76 -14.62
C ASP A 87 -3.97 -4.15 -13.89
N ALA A 88 -3.55 -5.40 -14.04
CA ALA A 88 -2.33 -5.91 -13.41
C ALA A 88 -1.04 -5.20 -13.90
N ALA A 89 -1.04 -4.70 -15.14
CA ALA A 89 0.10 -3.93 -15.65
C ALA A 89 0.21 -2.57 -14.95
N LEU A 90 -0.92 -1.89 -14.73
CA LEU A 90 -0.97 -0.65 -13.94
C LEU A 90 -0.56 -0.91 -12.50
N ALA A 91 -1.00 -2.02 -11.89
CA ALA A 91 -0.60 -2.40 -10.54
C ALA A 91 0.92 -2.61 -10.42
N LYS A 92 1.55 -3.21 -11.43
CA LYS A 92 3.02 -3.33 -11.49
C LYS A 92 3.70 -1.96 -11.54
N GLU A 93 3.17 -1.02 -12.32
CA GLU A 93 3.69 0.36 -12.36
C GLU A 93 3.54 1.05 -10.99
N VAL A 94 2.41 0.86 -10.29
CA VAL A 94 2.21 1.38 -8.91
C VAL A 94 3.30 0.84 -7.97
N LEU A 95 3.53 -0.47 -7.95
CA LEU A 95 4.57 -1.05 -7.10
C LEU A 95 5.98 -0.57 -7.51
N THR A 96 6.23 -0.39 -8.81
CA THR A 96 7.50 0.17 -9.28
C THR A 96 7.70 1.59 -8.74
N TYR A 97 6.67 2.44 -8.81
CA TYR A 97 6.70 3.79 -8.24
C TYR A 97 6.98 3.77 -6.73
N VAL A 98 6.32 2.88 -5.99
CA VAL A 98 6.49 2.76 -4.54
C VAL A 98 7.92 2.34 -4.19
N PHE A 99 8.43 1.28 -4.80
CA PHE A 99 9.77 0.76 -4.52
C PHE A 99 10.91 1.58 -5.14
N THR A 100 10.62 2.60 -5.95
CA THR A 100 11.62 3.52 -6.50
C THR A 100 11.48 4.92 -5.92
N ARG A 101 10.44 5.66 -6.27
CA ARG A 101 10.26 7.07 -5.87
C ARG A 101 9.96 7.23 -4.39
N GLN A 102 9.05 6.43 -3.85
CA GLN A 102 8.58 6.54 -2.48
C GLN A 102 9.50 5.86 -1.46
N ARG A 103 10.41 5.00 -1.91
CA ARG A 103 11.27 4.17 -1.07
C ARG A 103 12.06 4.93 -0.01
N GLN A 104 12.61 6.11 -0.33
CA GLN A 104 13.50 6.84 0.59
C GLN A 104 12.83 7.21 1.92
N ASN A 105 11.53 7.47 1.90
CA ASN A 105 10.72 7.87 3.05
C ASN A 105 9.58 6.88 3.35
N ILE A 106 9.75 5.60 3.02
CA ILE A 106 8.76 4.55 3.29
C ILE A 106 8.45 4.45 4.79
N GLY A 107 7.17 4.39 5.16
CA GLY A 107 6.72 4.43 6.56
C GLY A 107 6.64 5.83 7.18
N VAL A 108 6.95 6.89 6.42
CA VAL A 108 6.68 8.27 6.83
C VAL A 108 5.24 8.60 6.48
N HIS A 109 4.53 9.26 7.41
CA HIS A 109 3.11 9.60 7.35
C HIS A 109 2.66 10.06 5.97
N SER A 110 3.17 11.20 5.49
CA SER A 110 2.80 11.69 4.16
C SER A 110 3.99 12.21 3.35
N ARG A 111 3.88 12.07 2.03
CA ARG A 111 4.95 12.40 1.09
C ARG A 111 4.41 13.14 -0.13
N PHE A 112 5.26 13.91 -0.76
CA PHE A 112 4.99 14.42 -2.09
C PHE A 112 5.11 13.31 -3.14
N ILE A 113 4.60 13.56 -4.33
CA ILE A 113 4.64 12.59 -5.44
C ILE A 113 6.05 12.23 -5.90
N ASP A 114 7.06 13.01 -5.56
CA ASP A 114 8.48 12.72 -5.82
C ASP A 114 9.15 11.90 -4.70
N GLY A 115 8.41 11.56 -3.64
CA GLY A 115 8.89 10.81 -2.49
C GLY A 115 9.51 11.64 -1.38
N THR A 116 9.59 12.97 -1.52
CA THR A 116 10.02 13.84 -0.43
C THR A 116 8.96 13.92 0.67
N MET A 117 9.39 14.09 1.92
CA MET A 117 8.51 14.15 3.08
C MET A 117 7.64 15.41 3.03
N LEU A 118 6.33 15.24 3.18
CA LEU A 118 5.38 16.34 3.34
C LEU A 118 5.16 16.62 4.82
N GLU A 119 4.72 15.63 5.57
CA GLU A 119 4.52 15.70 7.01
C GLU A 119 5.32 14.61 7.72
N PRO A 120 6.09 14.95 8.75
CA PRO A 120 6.82 13.95 9.53
C PRO A 120 5.85 13.13 10.37
N GLY A 121 6.29 11.96 10.74
CA GLY A 121 5.55 11.02 11.54
C GLY A 121 5.82 9.61 11.03
N PHE A 122 5.81 8.64 11.92
CA PHE A 122 5.99 7.25 11.57
C PHE A 122 4.67 6.52 11.74
N GLU A 123 4.28 5.79 10.70
CA GLU A 123 3.11 4.93 10.72
C GLU A 123 3.50 3.50 10.34
N LEU A 124 3.14 2.59 11.21
CA LEU A 124 3.55 1.20 11.07
C LEU A 124 2.80 0.49 9.93
N ASP A 125 1.52 0.80 9.73
CA ASP A 125 0.75 0.27 8.60
C ASP A 125 1.22 0.84 7.26
N GLU A 126 1.60 2.13 7.19
CA GLU A 126 2.27 2.72 6.02
C GLU A 126 3.57 1.97 5.67
N LEU A 127 4.36 1.60 6.69
CA LEU A 127 5.61 0.88 6.49
C LEU A 127 5.40 -0.51 5.89
N VAL A 128 4.36 -1.24 6.29
CA VAL A 128 4.15 -2.63 5.86
C VAL A 128 3.23 -2.76 4.65
N ALA A 129 2.48 -1.72 4.29
CA ALA A 129 1.58 -1.72 3.14
C ALA A 129 2.24 -2.18 1.83
N PRO A 130 3.47 -1.78 1.48
CA PRO A 130 4.16 -2.26 0.28
C PRO A 130 4.39 -3.78 0.25
N VAL A 131 4.63 -4.40 1.42
CA VAL A 131 4.82 -5.86 1.52
C VAL A 131 3.51 -6.58 1.22
N LEU A 132 2.40 -6.08 1.76
CA LEU A 132 1.07 -6.67 1.57
C LEU A 132 0.58 -6.50 0.13
N ALA A 133 0.80 -5.32 -0.46
CA ALA A 133 0.45 -5.06 -1.86
C ALA A 133 1.29 -5.91 -2.83
N LEU A 134 2.59 -6.05 -2.57
CA LEU A 134 3.46 -6.94 -3.35
C LEU A 134 2.97 -8.39 -3.30
N GLN A 135 2.59 -8.89 -2.11
CA GLN A 135 2.01 -10.23 -1.99
C GLN A 135 0.73 -10.39 -2.82
N ALA A 136 -0.18 -9.41 -2.76
CA ALA A 136 -1.40 -9.45 -3.55
C ALA A 136 -1.09 -9.53 -5.05
N TYR A 137 -0.13 -8.72 -5.52
CA TYR A 137 0.33 -8.72 -6.91
C TYR A 137 0.93 -10.07 -7.33
N LEU A 138 1.85 -10.62 -6.53
CA LEU A 138 2.48 -11.91 -6.83
C LEU A 138 1.47 -13.07 -6.82
N SER A 139 0.50 -13.04 -5.91
CA SER A 139 -0.54 -14.07 -5.86
C SER A 139 -1.45 -14.05 -7.08
N GLU A 140 -1.74 -12.88 -7.64
CA GLU A 140 -2.62 -12.73 -8.81
C GLU A 140 -1.88 -13.00 -10.12
N THR A 141 -0.63 -12.53 -10.23
CA THR A 141 0.10 -12.51 -11.51
C THR A 141 1.14 -13.61 -11.67
N HIS A 142 1.59 -14.20 -10.57
CA HIS A 142 2.73 -15.13 -10.52
C HIS A 142 4.04 -14.56 -11.11
N ASP A 143 4.21 -13.23 -11.08
CA ASP A 143 5.39 -12.53 -11.61
C ASP A 143 6.56 -12.58 -10.61
N GLU A 144 7.11 -13.77 -10.40
CA GLU A 144 8.26 -13.97 -9.49
C GLU A 144 9.50 -13.17 -9.92
N ALA A 145 9.61 -12.82 -11.21
CA ALA A 145 10.72 -12.00 -11.71
C ALA A 145 10.69 -10.59 -11.11
N PHE A 146 9.50 -10.03 -10.91
CA PHE A 146 9.35 -8.72 -10.29
C PHE A 146 9.84 -8.70 -8.85
N LEU A 147 9.61 -9.78 -8.09
CA LEU A 147 10.15 -9.91 -6.73
C LEU A 147 11.69 -9.85 -6.72
N GLN A 148 12.35 -10.36 -7.76
CA GLN A 148 13.82 -10.38 -7.86
C GLN A 148 14.44 -9.07 -8.34
N GLU A 149 13.63 -8.10 -8.73
CA GLU A 149 14.13 -6.78 -9.12
C GLU A 149 14.89 -6.13 -7.96
N ARG A 150 16.07 -5.57 -8.28
CA ARG A 150 16.96 -5.01 -7.27
C ARG A 150 16.28 -3.92 -6.42
N PHE A 151 15.50 -3.05 -7.05
CA PHE A 151 14.82 -1.97 -6.33
C PHE A 151 13.74 -2.50 -5.37
N VAL A 152 13.09 -3.63 -5.68
CA VAL A 152 12.14 -4.30 -4.78
C VAL A 152 12.90 -4.89 -3.59
N GLN A 153 13.99 -5.64 -3.83
CA GLN A 153 14.79 -6.24 -2.77
C GLN A 153 15.42 -5.19 -1.84
N ASP A 154 15.90 -4.08 -2.38
CA ASP A 154 16.41 -2.94 -1.60
C ASP A 154 15.30 -2.34 -0.73
N GLY A 155 14.10 -2.15 -1.27
CA GLY A 155 12.93 -1.65 -0.54
C GLY A 155 12.51 -2.58 0.59
N LEU A 156 12.38 -3.87 0.33
CA LEU A 156 12.06 -4.87 1.36
C LEU A 156 13.13 -4.93 2.47
N SER A 157 14.40 -4.69 2.12
CA SER A 157 15.48 -4.63 3.11
C SER A 157 15.36 -3.41 4.00
N LEU A 158 15.00 -2.26 3.43
CA LEU A 158 14.76 -1.03 4.18
C LEU A 158 13.54 -1.15 5.10
N ILE A 159 12.44 -1.74 4.62
CA ILE A 159 11.25 -2.00 5.44
C ILE A 159 11.61 -2.85 6.64
N LEU A 160 12.34 -3.95 6.43
CA LEU A 160 12.75 -4.82 7.52
C LEU A 160 13.67 -4.12 8.53
N ALA A 161 14.58 -3.27 8.08
CA ALA A 161 15.43 -2.47 8.97
C ALA A 161 14.59 -1.53 9.85
N ARG A 162 13.65 -0.78 9.26
CA ARG A 162 12.76 0.12 9.99
C ARG A 162 11.80 -0.61 10.94
N LEU A 163 11.31 -1.79 10.55
CA LEU A 163 10.53 -2.63 11.48
C LEU A 163 11.33 -2.97 12.73
N ARG A 164 12.60 -3.32 12.59
CA ARG A 164 13.45 -3.65 13.74
C ARG A 164 13.72 -2.46 14.65
N GLU A 165 13.80 -1.25 14.09
CA GLU A 165 13.90 0.00 14.87
C GLU A 165 12.64 0.28 15.68
N ALA A 166 11.46 -0.03 15.15
CA ALA A 166 10.16 0.17 15.80
C ALA A 166 9.81 -0.93 16.82
N ARG A 167 10.62 -1.99 16.92
CA ARG A 167 10.32 -3.13 17.80
C ARG A 167 10.71 -2.84 19.24
N HIS A 168 9.74 -2.97 20.16
CA HIS A 168 10.00 -2.88 21.59
C HIS A 168 10.82 -4.09 22.08
N PRO A 169 11.92 -3.88 22.82
CA PRO A 169 12.85 -4.94 23.18
C PRO A 169 12.23 -6.01 24.10
N ASP A 170 11.38 -5.60 25.04
CA ASP A 170 10.86 -6.48 26.09
C ASP A 170 9.53 -7.13 25.73
N THR A 171 8.65 -6.43 25.02
CA THR A 171 7.29 -6.93 24.70
C THR A 171 7.20 -7.61 23.34
N ALA A 172 8.16 -7.37 22.46
CA ALA A 172 8.13 -7.78 21.05
C ALA A 172 6.98 -7.16 20.21
N LEU A 173 6.26 -6.18 20.75
CA LEU A 173 5.33 -5.36 19.98
C LEU A 173 6.09 -4.29 19.19
N TYR A 174 5.46 -3.79 18.17
CA TYR A 174 5.97 -2.72 17.30
C TYR A 174 5.18 -1.45 17.54
N GLU A 175 5.89 -0.34 17.70
CA GLU A 175 5.29 0.96 17.97
C GLU A 175 5.00 1.73 16.70
N THR A 176 3.99 2.58 16.75
CA THR A 176 3.65 3.58 15.74
C THR A 176 3.46 4.94 16.43
N PHE A 177 3.72 6.03 15.72
CA PHE A 177 3.50 7.38 16.25
C PHE A 177 2.10 7.89 15.92
N LEU A 178 1.58 7.60 14.73
CA LEU A 178 0.22 7.94 14.32
C LEU A 178 -0.61 6.67 14.14
N GLN A 179 -1.92 6.83 14.25
CA GLN A 179 -2.90 5.78 13.97
C GLN A 179 -3.51 5.97 12.56
N PRO A 180 -4.23 4.96 12.01
CA PRO A 180 -4.81 5.04 10.66
C PRO A 180 -5.82 6.16 10.40
N THR A 181 -6.12 7.00 11.39
CA THR A 181 -6.93 8.21 11.26
C THR A 181 -6.10 9.48 11.19
N ASP A 182 -4.78 9.35 11.04
CA ASP A 182 -3.80 10.44 10.97
C ASP A 182 -3.66 11.24 12.30
N ASP A 183 -4.16 10.67 13.41
CA ASP A 183 -4.05 11.27 14.73
C ASP A 183 -2.90 10.66 15.54
N GLU A 184 -2.24 11.47 16.37
CA GLU A 184 -1.26 11.00 17.33
C GLU A 184 -1.93 10.09 18.35
N ILE A 185 -1.29 8.97 18.67
CA ILE A 185 -1.84 7.98 19.58
C ILE A 185 -1.33 8.15 21.00
N VAL A 186 -2.19 7.79 21.96
CA VAL A 186 -1.82 7.77 23.39
C VAL A 186 -1.06 6.49 23.76
N HIS A 187 -1.40 5.38 23.09
CA HIS A 187 -0.79 4.07 23.32
C HIS A 187 -0.11 3.59 22.05
N PRO A 188 1.24 3.51 22.00
CA PRO A 188 1.98 3.33 20.76
C PRO A 188 1.87 1.94 20.10
N TYR A 189 1.19 0.99 20.73
CA TYR A 189 1.11 -0.40 20.27
C TYR A 189 -0.31 -0.75 19.82
N LEU A 190 -0.67 -0.39 18.59
CA LEU A 190 -1.98 -0.73 18.03
C LEU A 190 -2.04 -2.21 17.65
N THR A 191 -3.11 -2.88 18.05
CA THR A 191 -3.36 -4.29 17.68
C THR A 191 -3.42 -4.48 16.17
N TYR A 192 -4.12 -3.60 15.46
CA TYR A 192 -4.23 -3.60 14.01
C TYR A 192 -2.87 -3.63 13.34
N ASP A 193 -2.01 -2.67 13.65
CA ASP A 193 -0.68 -2.54 13.06
C ASP A 193 0.20 -3.77 13.36
N ASN A 194 0.17 -4.26 14.59
CA ASN A 194 0.95 -5.42 14.99
C ASN A 194 0.50 -6.72 14.28
N VAL A 195 -0.80 -6.84 13.94
CA VAL A 195 -1.30 -7.93 13.09
C VAL A 195 -0.77 -7.80 11.65
N LEU A 196 -0.72 -6.58 11.10
CA LEU A 196 -0.12 -6.36 9.78
C LEU A 196 1.39 -6.69 9.78
N VAL A 197 2.12 -6.29 10.83
CA VAL A 197 3.54 -6.65 10.99
C VAL A 197 3.74 -8.16 11.08
N TRP A 198 2.93 -8.86 11.89
CA TRP A 198 2.96 -10.31 11.94
C TRP A 198 2.84 -10.94 10.55
N ARG A 199 1.87 -10.48 9.76
CA ARG A 199 1.70 -10.98 8.38
C ARG A 199 2.88 -10.61 7.48
N ALA A 200 3.37 -9.38 7.54
CA ALA A 200 4.50 -8.92 6.75
C ALA A 200 5.78 -9.74 7.04
N LEU A 201 6.06 -10.06 8.31
CA LEU A 201 7.21 -10.90 8.69
C LEU A 201 7.12 -12.32 8.10
N GLN A 202 5.92 -12.93 8.08
CA GLN A 202 5.72 -14.23 7.44
C GLN A 202 6.01 -14.17 5.93
N LEU A 203 5.53 -13.14 5.24
CA LEU A 203 5.78 -12.93 3.81
C LEU A 203 7.27 -12.72 3.53
N LEU A 204 7.92 -11.89 4.32
CA LEU A 204 9.37 -11.68 4.23
C LEU A 204 10.15 -12.97 4.48
N ALA A 205 9.69 -13.84 5.38
CA ALA A 205 10.29 -15.15 5.63
C ALA A 205 10.20 -16.07 4.40
N ASP A 206 9.08 -16.03 3.68
CA ASP A 206 8.90 -16.81 2.45
C ASP A 206 9.80 -16.31 1.30
N TRP A 207 10.00 -15.00 1.21
CA TRP A 207 10.84 -14.39 0.17
C TRP A 207 12.33 -14.32 0.49
N ARG A 208 12.73 -14.60 1.74
CA ARG A 208 14.11 -14.51 2.22
C ARG A 208 14.57 -15.81 2.88
N PRO A 209 14.85 -16.88 2.11
CA PRO A 209 15.18 -18.19 2.66
C PRO A 209 16.34 -18.18 3.67
N ALA A 210 17.36 -17.34 3.44
CA ALA A 210 18.51 -17.20 4.35
C ALA A 210 18.15 -16.63 5.73
N GLN A 211 17.04 -15.89 5.85
CA GLN A 211 16.56 -15.27 7.09
C GLN A 211 15.26 -15.91 7.60
N ARG A 212 14.76 -16.95 6.93
CA ARG A 212 13.45 -17.54 7.20
C ARG A 212 13.24 -17.87 8.68
N GLY A 213 14.19 -18.54 9.28
CA GLY A 213 14.09 -18.98 10.68
C GLY A 213 13.96 -17.81 11.66
N SER A 214 14.78 -16.78 11.50
CA SER A 214 14.72 -15.58 12.36
C SER A 214 13.44 -14.79 12.16
N LEU A 215 12.98 -14.62 10.91
CA LEU A 215 11.75 -13.88 10.60
C LEU A 215 10.50 -14.59 11.11
N LEU A 216 10.42 -15.91 11.02
CA LEU A 216 9.33 -16.68 11.62
C LEU A 216 9.35 -16.60 13.14
N ALA A 217 10.52 -16.66 13.78
CA ALA A 217 10.63 -16.44 15.22
C ALA A 217 10.18 -15.03 15.64
N GLU A 218 10.53 -13.99 14.86
CA GLU A 218 10.03 -12.62 15.07
C GLU A 218 8.49 -12.55 14.91
N ALA A 219 7.93 -13.22 13.90
CA ALA A 219 6.48 -13.30 13.68
C ALA A 219 5.75 -14.01 14.83
N ASP A 220 6.29 -15.12 15.31
CA ASP A 220 5.70 -15.87 16.44
C ASP A 220 5.77 -15.03 17.73
N ALA A 221 6.85 -14.28 17.94
CA ALA A 221 7.01 -13.41 19.11
C ALA A 221 5.96 -12.27 19.10
N VAL A 222 5.77 -11.57 17.97
CA VAL A 222 4.76 -10.51 17.91
C VAL A 222 3.34 -11.09 18.05
N ARG A 223 3.06 -12.23 17.45
CA ARG A 223 1.77 -12.91 17.62
C ARG A 223 1.50 -13.24 19.10
N ALA A 224 2.45 -13.81 19.81
CA ALA A 224 2.33 -14.08 21.23
C ALA A 224 2.13 -12.79 22.06
N ALA A 225 2.87 -11.73 21.72
CA ALA A 225 2.75 -10.44 22.36
C ALA A 225 1.35 -9.81 22.17
N ILE A 226 0.76 -9.90 20.96
CA ILE A 226 -0.62 -9.45 20.71
C ILE A 226 -1.60 -10.13 21.67
N PHE A 227 -1.56 -11.46 21.80
CA PHE A 227 -2.44 -12.18 22.71
C PHE A 227 -2.17 -11.88 24.20
N THR A 228 -0.95 -11.54 24.55
CA THR A 228 -0.57 -11.23 25.93
C THR A 228 -0.99 -9.81 26.34
N HIS A 229 -0.81 -8.84 25.45
CA HIS A 229 -0.92 -7.43 25.80
C HIS A 229 -2.14 -6.71 25.19
N CYS A 230 -2.65 -7.20 24.04
CA CYS A 230 -3.72 -6.52 23.32
C CYS A 230 -5.07 -7.24 23.41
N VAL A 231 -5.13 -8.46 23.93
CA VAL A 231 -6.37 -9.22 24.10
C VAL A 231 -6.77 -9.24 25.57
N LYS A 232 -7.91 -8.61 25.87
CA LYS A 232 -8.50 -8.70 27.21
C LYS A 232 -9.17 -10.06 27.37
N LYS A 233 -8.82 -10.78 28.42
CA LYS A 233 -9.57 -11.97 28.81
C LYS A 233 -10.81 -11.51 29.56
N ASP A 234 -11.99 -11.89 29.10
CA ASP A 234 -13.19 -11.75 29.93
C ASP A 234 -13.01 -12.64 31.16
N THR A 235 -12.92 -12.01 32.30
CA THR A 235 -13.09 -12.68 33.60
C THR A 235 -14.56 -12.57 33.93
N ASP A 236 -15.32 -13.65 33.65
CA ASP A 236 -16.65 -13.84 34.21
C ASP A 236 -16.64 -13.80 35.73
#